data_210b06aecc1a53db0ca107c4dbe27160
#
_entry.id   210b06aecc1a53db0ca107c4dbe27160
#
_cell.length_a   1.000
_cell.length_b   1.000
_cell.length_c   1.000
_cell.angle_alpha   90.00
_cell.angle_beta   90.00
_cell.angle_gamma   90.00
#
_symmetry.space_group_name_H-M   'P 1'
#
loop_
_entity.id
_entity.type
_entity.pdbx_description
1 polymer ?
#
loop_
_entity_poly.entity_id
_entity_poly.type
_entity_poly.pdbx_seq_one_letter_code
_entity_poly.pdbx_strand_id
1 'polypeptide(L)'
;MEYAELSKRLTVDCKDDGKQFRKKDRIHEIKALLENSGYELLGEGSLSLLYGKPMEEENTYRTLISSHVDCVYKNCFAKDEDELCWKGTFDNSATNAAVIDLMLRGELDESVLVAFTGDEEKDSAGAIEIMQMLGRMECLVGKALVLDVTNEGWEEEAAFSIENDHGFDIITG
;
A
#
# COMPACT_ATOMS: atom_id res chain seq x y z
N MET A 1 15.00 -8.20 -1.75
CA MET A 1 14.04 -9.34 -1.87
C MET A 1 13.39 -9.20 -3.22
N GLU A 2 13.06 -10.30 -3.91
CA GLU A 2 12.37 -10.20 -5.19
C GLU A 2 10.89 -9.87 -5.00
N TYR A 3 10.32 -9.12 -5.93
CA TYR A 3 8.91 -8.68 -5.89
C TYR A 3 7.92 -9.86 -5.71
N ALA A 4 8.14 -10.97 -6.41
CA ALA A 4 7.29 -12.16 -6.28
C ALA A 4 7.31 -12.76 -4.86
N GLU A 5 8.45 -12.71 -4.18
CA GLU A 5 8.56 -13.17 -2.79
C GLU A 5 7.86 -12.23 -1.82
N LEU A 6 7.95 -10.92 -2.04
CA LEU A 6 7.18 -9.93 -1.27
C LEU A 6 5.67 -10.15 -1.43
N SER A 7 5.20 -10.28 -2.68
CA SER A 7 3.78 -10.53 -2.97
C SER A 7 3.28 -11.82 -2.31
N LYS A 8 4.10 -12.89 -2.33
CA LYS A 8 3.79 -14.14 -1.66
C LYS A 8 3.67 -13.97 -0.15
N ARG A 9 4.64 -13.34 0.49
CA ARG A 9 4.62 -13.08 1.94
C ARG A 9 3.39 -12.32 2.36
N LEU A 10 3.04 -11.26 1.64
CA LEU A 10 1.87 -10.43 1.93
C LEU A 10 0.53 -11.11 1.63
N THR A 11 0.54 -12.18 0.83
CA THR A 11 -0.68 -12.90 0.45
C THR A 11 -0.89 -14.17 1.27
N VAL A 12 0.11 -15.05 1.35
CA VAL A 12 -0.06 -16.43 1.88
C VAL A 12 0.32 -16.53 3.34
N ASP A 13 1.37 -15.81 3.75
CA ASP A 13 1.88 -15.90 5.11
C ASP A 13 1.00 -15.15 6.11
N CYS A 14 0.05 -14.34 5.60
CA CYS A 14 -1.03 -13.78 6.39
C CYS A 14 -2.05 -14.88 6.72
N LYS A 15 -2.03 -15.37 7.95
CA LYS A 15 -2.84 -16.50 8.40
C LYS A 15 -4.34 -16.25 8.30
N ASP A 16 -5.07 -17.29 7.90
CA ASP A 16 -6.52 -17.27 7.87
C ASP A 16 -7.11 -17.51 9.26
N ASP A 17 -7.61 -16.48 9.90
CA ASP A 17 -8.39 -16.58 11.14
C ASP A 17 -9.89 -16.84 10.87
N GLY A 18 -10.25 -17.12 9.63
CA GLY A 18 -11.64 -17.34 9.19
C GLY A 18 -12.43 -16.05 8.98
N LYS A 19 -11.81 -14.89 9.13
CA LYS A 19 -12.43 -13.59 8.83
C LYS A 19 -12.01 -13.10 7.46
N GLN A 20 -12.92 -12.41 6.79
CA GLN A 20 -12.68 -11.89 5.45
C GLN A 20 -11.63 -10.76 5.40
N PHE A 21 -11.37 -10.11 6.52
CA PHE A 21 -10.49 -8.93 6.60
C PHE A 21 -9.25 -9.25 7.44
N ARG A 22 -8.09 -9.37 6.80
CA ARG A 22 -6.82 -9.83 7.42
C ARG A 22 -5.80 -8.76 7.65
N LYS A 23 -6.24 -7.57 7.81
CA LYS A 23 -5.42 -6.38 8.01
C LYS A 23 -4.35 -6.51 9.10
N LYS A 24 -4.63 -7.22 10.19
CA LYS A 24 -3.67 -7.34 11.30
C LYS A 24 -2.42 -8.12 10.94
N ASP A 25 -2.56 -9.21 10.21
CA ASP A 25 -1.43 -10.05 9.84
C ASP A 25 -0.58 -9.37 8.76
N ARG A 26 -1.21 -8.72 7.76
CA ARG A 26 -0.48 -7.91 6.78
C ARG A 26 0.21 -6.71 7.41
N ILE A 27 -0.45 -5.99 8.30
CA ILE A 27 0.15 -4.88 9.05
C ILE A 27 1.38 -5.37 9.81
N HIS A 28 1.29 -6.51 10.49
CA HIS A 28 2.42 -7.08 11.21
C HIS A 28 3.58 -7.44 10.26
N GLU A 29 3.28 -8.06 9.14
CA GLU A 29 4.27 -8.43 8.12
C GLU A 29 4.93 -7.20 7.48
N ILE A 30 4.17 -6.17 7.16
CA ILE A 30 4.69 -4.90 6.65
C ILE A 30 5.66 -4.26 7.65
N LYS A 31 5.31 -4.23 8.93
CA LYS A 31 6.20 -3.71 9.98
C LYS A 31 7.51 -4.48 10.04
N ALA A 32 7.46 -5.81 10.00
CA ALA A 32 8.65 -6.64 10.01
C ALA A 32 9.53 -6.44 8.77
N LEU A 33 8.93 -6.27 7.59
CA LEU A 33 9.65 -5.99 6.34
C LEU A 33 10.36 -4.64 6.36
N LEU A 34 9.75 -3.63 6.97
CA LEU A 34 10.25 -2.26 6.96
C LEU A 34 11.09 -1.87 8.18
N GLU A 35 11.28 -2.78 9.15
CA GLU A 35 11.99 -2.50 10.41
C GLU A 35 13.38 -1.87 10.22
N ASN A 36 14.09 -2.21 9.14
CA ASN A 36 15.43 -1.70 8.83
C ASN A 36 15.51 -1.08 7.43
N SER A 37 14.42 -0.56 6.92
CA SER A 37 14.33 -0.03 5.53
C SER A 37 14.88 1.40 5.37
N GLY A 38 15.18 2.10 6.47
CA GLY A 38 15.51 3.53 6.45
C GLY A 38 14.26 4.44 6.43
N TYR A 39 13.07 3.87 6.49
CA TYR A 39 11.81 4.60 6.69
C TYR A 39 11.38 4.49 8.14
N GLU A 40 10.87 5.58 8.70
CA GLU A 40 10.35 5.65 10.05
C GLU A 40 8.84 5.40 10.06
N LEU A 41 8.36 4.65 11.05
CA LEU A 41 6.94 4.56 11.34
C LEU A 41 6.50 5.84 12.04
N LEU A 42 5.94 6.77 11.29
CA LEU A 42 5.50 8.09 11.76
C LEU A 42 4.19 8.03 12.53
N GLY A 43 3.35 7.05 12.23
CA GLY A 43 2.08 6.84 12.90
C GLY A 43 1.55 5.43 12.74
N GLU A 44 0.89 4.94 13.79
CA GLU A 44 0.22 3.65 13.83
C GLU A 44 -1.18 3.81 14.40
N GLY A 45 -2.17 3.34 13.65
CA GLY A 45 -3.56 3.22 14.08
C GLY A 45 -3.95 1.78 14.36
N SER A 46 -5.22 1.54 14.63
CA SER A 46 -5.76 0.20 14.75
C SER A 46 -5.84 -0.53 13.41
N LEU A 47 -5.91 0.25 12.32
CA LEU A 47 -6.18 -0.20 10.95
C LEU A 47 -5.17 0.35 9.94
N SER A 48 -4.14 1.08 10.39
CA SER A 48 -3.28 1.81 9.46
C SER A 48 -1.87 2.02 9.98
N LEU A 49 -0.95 2.15 9.02
CA LEU A 49 0.45 2.52 9.24
C LEU A 49 0.79 3.71 8.34
N LEU A 50 1.52 4.67 8.88
CA LEU A 50 2.07 5.80 8.13
C LEU A 50 3.59 5.78 8.23
N TYR A 51 4.26 5.69 7.09
CA TYR A 51 5.72 5.70 6.98
C TYR A 51 6.21 6.93 6.23
N GLY A 52 7.44 7.34 6.54
CA GLY A 52 8.14 8.39 5.81
C GLY A 52 9.63 8.41 6.15
N LYS A 53 10.39 9.20 5.42
CA LYS A 53 11.77 9.55 5.81
C LYS A 53 11.77 10.84 6.62
N PRO A 54 12.73 11.02 7.52
CA PRO A 54 12.97 12.32 8.17
C PRO A 54 13.18 13.42 7.11
N MET A 55 12.60 14.58 7.31
CA MET A 55 12.80 15.76 6.47
C MET A 55 13.49 16.84 7.28
N GLU A 56 14.43 17.53 6.64
CA GLU A 56 15.12 18.67 7.22
C GLU A 56 14.32 19.98 7.14
N GLU A 57 13.43 20.09 6.13
CA GLU A 57 12.63 21.28 5.89
C GLU A 57 11.20 21.17 6.45
N GLU A 58 10.85 22.09 7.33
CA GLU A 58 9.48 22.28 7.81
C GLU A 58 8.62 22.96 6.73
N ASN A 59 7.31 22.70 6.72
CA ASN A 59 6.31 23.30 5.82
C ASN A 59 6.43 22.95 4.33
N THR A 60 7.06 21.84 3.99
CA THR A 60 7.08 21.35 2.62
C THR A 60 5.88 20.43 2.35
N TYR A 61 5.23 20.62 1.20
CA TYR A 61 4.16 19.73 0.76
C TYR A 61 4.70 18.32 0.46
N ARG A 62 4.02 17.32 1.00
CA ARG A 62 4.36 15.91 0.80
C ARG A 62 3.42 15.24 -0.20
N THR A 63 3.91 14.18 -0.83
CA THR A 63 3.10 13.29 -1.65
C THR A 63 2.74 12.06 -0.82
N LEU A 64 1.46 11.72 -0.72
CA LEU A 64 0.99 10.53 -0.04
C LEU A 64 0.75 9.42 -1.05
N ILE A 65 1.37 8.27 -0.86
CA ILE A 65 1.01 7.01 -1.52
C ILE A 65 0.17 6.21 -0.53
N SER A 66 -1.03 5.80 -0.93
CA SER A 66 -1.93 4.98 -0.11
C SER A 66 -2.21 3.65 -0.81
N SER A 67 -2.12 2.56 -0.06
CA SER A 67 -2.42 1.21 -0.53
C SER A 67 -3.12 0.44 0.59
N HIS A 68 -4.28 -0.17 0.30
CA HIS A 68 -5.03 -0.88 1.34
C HIS A 68 -4.45 -2.27 1.62
N VAL A 69 -4.71 -2.80 2.81
CA VAL A 69 -4.15 -4.08 3.29
C VAL A 69 -5.19 -5.15 3.54
N ASP A 70 -6.46 -4.79 3.57
CA ASP A 70 -7.56 -5.75 3.69
C ASP A 70 -7.91 -6.38 2.34
N CYS A 71 -8.67 -7.46 2.38
CA CYS A 71 -9.12 -8.19 1.22
C CYS A 71 -10.36 -8.99 1.57
N VAL A 72 -11.34 -9.01 0.69
CA VAL A 72 -12.60 -9.77 0.85
C VAL A 72 -12.47 -11.23 0.45
N TYR A 73 -11.39 -11.59 -0.23
CA TYR A 73 -11.18 -12.92 -0.77
C TYR A 73 -10.33 -13.79 0.16
N LYS A 74 -10.50 -15.12 0.03
CA LYS A 74 -9.62 -16.08 0.69
C LYS A 74 -8.24 -16.04 0.03
N ASN A 75 -7.20 -15.88 0.85
CA ASN A 75 -5.83 -15.84 0.35
C ASN A 75 -5.46 -17.12 -0.39
N CYS A 76 -4.94 -16.95 -1.59
CA CYS A 76 -4.29 -18.01 -2.35
C CYS A 76 -3.08 -17.42 -3.08
N PHE A 77 -2.08 -18.24 -3.30
CA PHE A 77 -0.91 -17.90 -4.08
C PHE A 77 -0.34 -19.21 -4.64
N ALA A 78 -0.30 -19.34 -5.93
CA ALA A 78 0.21 -20.54 -6.60
C ALA A 78 1.00 -20.14 -7.83
N LYS A 79 2.05 -20.90 -8.11
CA LYS A 79 2.80 -20.81 -9.36
C LYS A 79 2.11 -21.69 -10.40
N ASP A 80 2.03 -21.25 -11.64
CA ASP A 80 1.50 -22.04 -12.74
C ASP A 80 2.44 -23.21 -13.06
N GLU A 81 1.94 -24.27 -13.66
CA GLU A 81 2.70 -25.50 -14.01
C GLU A 81 3.94 -25.19 -14.87
N ASP A 82 3.82 -24.19 -15.76
CA ASP A 82 4.91 -23.72 -16.61
C ASP A 82 5.87 -22.72 -15.92
N GLU A 83 5.64 -22.43 -14.64
CA GLU A 83 6.44 -21.48 -13.85
C GLU A 83 6.50 -20.04 -14.39
N LEU A 84 5.69 -19.67 -15.37
CA LEU A 84 5.69 -18.36 -16.03
C LEU A 84 4.68 -17.38 -15.41
N CYS A 85 3.63 -17.91 -14.82
CA CYS A 85 2.54 -17.10 -14.25
C CYS A 85 2.33 -17.41 -12.78
N TRP A 86 1.93 -16.38 -12.04
CA TRP A 86 1.49 -16.48 -10.66
C TRP A 86 -0.03 -16.26 -10.60
N LYS A 87 -0.71 -17.13 -9.86
CA LYS A 87 -2.14 -16.98 -9.56
C LYS A 87 -2.29 -16.71 -8.08
N GLY A 88 -3.03 -15.67 -7.71
CA GLY A 88 -3.18 -15.34 -6.31
C GLY A 88 -4.28 -14.32 -6.05
N THR A 89 -4.53 -14.10 -4.78
CA THR A 89 -5.37 -13.02 -4.28
C THR A 89 -4.48 -11.79 -4.13
N PHE A 90 -4.31 -11.03 -5.22
CA PHE A 90 -3.37 -9.91 -5.28
C PHE A 90 -3.95 -8.60 -4.79
N ASP A 91 -5.22 -8.57 -4.55
CA ASP A 91 -5.92 -7.42 -3.99
C ASP A 91 -5.72 -7.35 -2.45
N ASN A 92 -5.01 -6.38 -1.94
CA ASN A 92 -4.15 -5.40 -2.63
C ASN A 92 -2.66 -5.71 -2.35
N SER A 93 -2.32 -7.00 -2.18
CA SER A 93 -0.96 -7.44 -1.84
C SER A 93 0.05 -7.13 -2.95
N ALA A 94 -0.39 -7.03 -4.21
CA ALA A 94 0.49 -6.69 -5.32
C ALA A 94 0.98 -5.24 -5.22
N THR A 95 0.09 -4.28 -5.01
CA THR A 95 0.46 -2.87 -4.85
C THR A 95 1.24 -2.65 -3.55
N ASN A 96 0.86 -3.32 -2.45
CA ASN A 96 1.64 -3.30 -1.21
C ASN A 96 3.08 -3.78 -1.45
N ALA A 97 3.27 -4.89 -2.19
CA ALA A 97 4.58 -5.42 -2.52
C ALA A 97 5.39 -4.45 -3.38
N ALA A 98 4.77 -3.81 -4.37
CA ALA A 98 5.44 -2.83 -5.22
C ALA A 98 5.94 -1.62 -4.43
N VAL A 99 5.10 -1.07 -3.56
CA VAL A 99 5.49 0.07 -2.71
C VAL A 99 6.59 -0.32 -1.73
N ILE A 100 6.48 -1.48 -1.09
CA ILE A 100 7.51 -1.98 -0.16
C ILE A 100 8.84 -2.22 -0.89
N ASP A 101 8.81 -2.77 -2.12
CA ASP A 101 10.02 -2.96 -2.92
C ASP A 101 10.72 -1.62 -3.21
N LEU A 102 9.97 -0.59 -3.60
CA LEU A 102 10.52 0.75 -3.79
C LEU A 102 11.11 1.34 -2.49
N MET A 103 10.44 1.14 -1.35
CA MET A 103 10.95 1.55 -0.05
C MET A 103 12.24 0.83 0.31
N LEU A 104 12.29 -0.50 0.17
CA LEU A 104 13.48 -1.30 0.49
C LEU A 104 14.69 -0.97 -0.41
N ARG A 105 14.44 -0.53 -1.64
CA ARG A 105 15.48 -0.05 -2.56
C ARG A 105 15.85 1.40 -2.35
N GLY A 106 15.12 2.12 -1.49
CA GLY A 106 15.35 3.54 -1.22
C GLY A 106 14.98 4.48 -2.37
N GLU A 107 14.13 4.02 -3.30
CA GLU A 107 13.79 4.75 -4.53
C GLU A 107 12.73 5.84 -4.33
N LEU A 108 12.03 5.86 -3.21
CA LEU A 108 11.09 6.94 -2.90
C LEU A 108 11.84 8.14 -2.31
N ASP A 109 11.50 9.31 -2.80
CA ASP A 109 11.99 10.59 -2.30
C ASP A 109 11.59 10.83 -0.84
N GLU A 110 12.33 11.68 -0.14
CA GLU A 110 12.05 12.02 1.27
C GLU A 110 10.72 12.75 1.46
N SER A 111 10.24 13.45 0.42
CA SER A 111 8.92 14.10 0.44
C SER A 111 7.74 13.12 0.33
N VAL A 112 8.00 11.82 0.10
CA VAL A 112 6.95 10.81 -0.04
C VAL A 112 6.61 10.20 1.31
N LEU A 113 5.31 10.20 1.61
CA LEU A 113 4.68 9.42 2.69
C LEU A 113 4.05 8.17 2.10
N VAL A 114 4.10 7.07 2.83
CA VAL A 114 3.43 5.83 2.48
C VAL A 114 2.46 5.44 3.56
N ALA A 115 1.18 5.28 3.19
CA ALA A 115 0.13 4.81 4.06
C ALA A 115 -0.33 3.40 3.65
N PHE A 116 -0.38 2.50 4.62
CA PHE A 116 -1.03 1.20 4.49
C PHE A 116 -2.32 1.26 5.31
N THR A 117 -3.47 1.05 4.64
CA THR A 117 -4.80 1.31 5.23
C THR A 117 -5.65 0.05 5.25
N GLY A 118 -6.37 -0.20 6.33
CA GLY A 118 -7.32 -1.30 6.44
C GLY A 118 -8.77 -0.82 6.35
N ASP A 119 -9.68 -1.79 6.20
CA ASP A 119 -11.13 -1.57 6.03
C ASP A 119 -11.49 -0.70 4.80
N GLU A 120 -10.66 -0.71 3.74
CA GLU A 120 -11.01 -0.10 2.47
C GLU A 120 -12.27 -0.72 1.91
N GLU A 121 -12.32 -2.02 1.87
CA GLU A 121 -13.41 -2.87 1.37
C GLU A 121 -14.74 -2.74 2.16
N LYS A 122 -14.80 -1.86 3.14
CA LYS A 122 -15.96 -1.71 4.00
C LYS A 122 -16.37 -0.25 4.21
N ASP A 123 -15.54 0.53 4.86
CA ASP A 123 -15.87 1.90 5.27
C ASP A 123 -14.66 2.84 5.26
N SER A 124 -13.53 2.38 4.72
CA SER A 124 -12.27 3.14 4.62
C SER A 124 -11.76 3.71 5.95
N ALA A 125 -12.06 3.03 7.07
CA ALA A 125 -11.71 3.51 8.41
C ALA A 125 -10.19 3.73 8.58
N GLY A 126 -9.35 2.92 7.94
CA GLY A 126 -7.89 3.10 7.95
C GLY A 126 -7.45 4.40 7.28
N ALA A 127 -8.09 4.78 6.18
CA ALA A 127 -7.80 6.05 5.52
C ALA A 127 -8.18 7.26 6.41
N ILE A 128 -9.29 7.16 7.15
CA ILE A 128 -9.69 8.18 8.12
C ILE A 128 -8.65 8.30 9.24
N GLU A 129 -8.10 7.17 9.75
CA GLU A 129 -7.03 7.19 10.73
C GLU A 129 -5.78 7.93 10.20
N ILE A 130 -5.38 7.68 8.95
CA ILE A 130 -4.26 8.38 8.30
C ILE A 130 -4.50 9.88 8.23
N MET A 131 -5.68 10.31 7.79
CA MET A 131 -6.02 11.74 7.74
C MET A 131 -5.94 12.40 9.12
N GLN A 132 -6.38 11.71 10.17
CA GLN A 132 -6.26 12.21 11.53
C GLN A 132 -4.81 12.28 12.02
N MET A 133 -3.94 11.31 11.63
CA MET A 133 -2.51 11.34 11.94
C MET A 133 -1.85 12.53 11.28
N LEU A 134 -2.06 12.73 9.98
CA LEU A 134 -1.51 13.86 9.21
C LEU A 134 -1.94 15.20 9.82
N GLY A 135 -3.21 15.33 10.21
CA GLY A 135 -3.72 16.52 10.87
C GLY A 135 -3.06 16.80 12.22
N ARG A 136 -2.84 15.77 13.06
CA ARG A 136 -2.12 15.94 14.34
C ARG A 136 -0.64 16.30 14.17
N MET A 137 -0.03 15.87 13.07
CA MET A 137 1.36 16.16 12.72
C MET A 137 1.51 17.50 12.00
N GLU A 138 0.40 18.19 11.72
CA GLU A 138 0.36 19.40 10.89
C GLU A 138 1.05 19.20 9.52
N CYS A 139 1.02 17.96 9.01
CA CYS A 139 1.69 17.58 7.79
C CYS A 139 0.87 18.01 6.56
N LEU A 140 1.48 18.79 5.69
CA LEU A 140 0.85 19.28 4.46
C LEU A 140 0.98 18.22 3.36
N VAL A 141 -0.15 17.68 2.90
CA VAL A 141 -0.20 16.78 1.75
C VAL A 141 -0.68 17.56 0.53
N GLY A 142 0.20 17.70 -0.46
CA GLY A 142 -0.11 18.40 -1.72
C GLY A 142 -0.69 17.48 -2.79
N LYS A 143 -0.36 16.19 -2.73
CA LYS A 143 -0.81 15.17 -3.69
C LYS A 143 -1.06 13.85 -2.96
N ALA A 144 -2.08 13.10 -3.41
CA ALA A 144 -2.34 11.75 -2.95
C ALA A 144 -2.47 10.82 -4.17
N LEU A 145 -1.79 9.68 -4.11
CA LEU A 145 -1.88 8.59 -5.06
C LEU A 145 -2.41 7.36 -4.34
N VAL A 146 -3.61 6.94 -4.69
CA VAL A 146 -4.21 5.71 -4.18
C VAL A 146 -3.92 4.60 -5.18
N LEU A 147 -3.31 3.52 -4.70
CA LEU A 147 -2.93 2.37 -5.52
C LEU A 147 -3.87 1.20 -5.23
N ASP A 148 -4.42 0.67 -6.29
CA ASP A 148 -5.28 -0.50 -6.23
C ASP A 148 -5.04 -1.44 -7.42
N VAL A 149 -5.52 -2.68 -7.31
CA VAL A 149 -5.49 -3.67 -8.38
C VAL A 149 -6.82 -3.63 -9.11
N THR A 150 -6.77 -3.37 -10.41
CA THR A 150 -7.95 -3.35 -11.28
C THR A 150 -7.78 -4.28 -12.47
N ASN A 151 -8.88 -4.67 -13.08
CA ASN A 151 -8.92 -5.34 -14.38
C ASN A 151 -9.32 -4.38 -15.52
N GLU A 152 -9.46 -3.10 -15.25
CA GLU A 152 -9.70 -2.09 -16.26
C GLU A 152 -8.51 -1.99 -17.23
N GLY A 153 -8.81 -1.75 -18.50
CA GLY A 153 -7.79 -1.69 -19.54
C GLY A 153 -7.19 -3.03 -19.98
N TRP A 154 -7.65 -4.15 -19.40
CA TRP A 154 -7.14 -5.48 -19.76
C TRP A 154 -7.27 -5.80 -21.26
N GLU A 155 -8.42 -5.47 -21.88
CA GLU A 155 -8.67 -5.67 -23.29
C GLU A 155 -7.83 -4.75 -24.19
N GLU A 156 -7.32 -3.66 -23.64
CA GLU A 156 -6.50 -2.64 -24.32
C GLU A 156 -5.01 -2.87 -24.06
N GLU A 157 -4.63 -3.93 -23.38
CA GLU A 157 -3.26 -4.24 -22.96
C GLU A 157 -2.60 -3.08 -22.17
N ALA A 158 -3.40 -2.30 -21.45
CA ALA A 158 -2.91 -1.20 -20.63
C ALA A 158 -2.14 -1.71 -19.41
N ALA A 159 -1.00 -1.08 -19.14
CA ALA A 159 -0.19 -1.42 -17.97
C ALA A 159 -0.80 -0.90 -16.66
N PHE A 160 -1.57 0.19 -16.72
CA PHE A 160 -2.29 0.80 -15.60
C PHE A 160 -3.42 1.68 -16.11
N SER A 161 -4.39 1.95 -15.26
CA SER A 161 -5.41 2.99 -15.44
C SER A 161 -5.25 4.09 -14.40
N ILE A 162 -5.66 5.30 -14.74
CA ILE A 162 -5.72 6.43 -13.81
C ILE A 162 -7.16 6.93 -13.80
N GLU A 163 -7.75 6.94 -12.62
CA GLU A 163 -9.07 7.52 -12.37
C GLU A 163 -8.95 8.80 -11.55
N ASN A 164 -9.77 9.78 -11.87
CA ASN A 164 -9.87 11.03 -11.12
C ASN A 164 -11.34 11.40 -10.88
N ASP A 165 -12.02 10.59 -10.10
CA ASP A 165 -13.45 10.78 -9.80
C ASP A 165 -13.72 11.83 -8.73
N HIS A 166 -12.68 12.35 -8.09
CA HIS A 166 -12.78 13.20 -6.91
C HIS A 166 -12.48 14.68 -7.16
N GLY A 167 -12.38 15.09 -8.41
CA GLY A 167 -12.18 16.50 -8.77
C GLY A 167 -10.77 17.05 -8.51
N PHE A 168 -9.78 16.15 -8.34
CA PHE A 168 -8.38 16.53 -8.28
C PHE A 168 -7.79 16.61 -9.70
N ASP A 169 -6.84 17.51 -9.92
CA ASP A 169 -6.16 17.60 -11.21
C ASP A 169 -5.30 16.35 -11.43
N ILE A 170 -5.50 15.68 -12.58
CA ILE A 170 -4.62 14.57 -12.98
C ILE A 170 -3.24 15.15 -13.29
N ILE A 171 -2.20 14.57 -12.71
CA ILE A 171 -0.83 14.93 -13.05
C ILE A 171 -0.51 14.31 -14.40
N THR A 172 -0.66 15.09 -15.45
CA THR A 172 -0.10 14.75 -16.77
C THR A 172 1.34 15.23 -16.79
N GLY A 173 2.27 14.29 -16.70
CA GLY A 173 3.70 14.53 -16.86
C GLY A 173 4.09 14.50 -18.33
#